data_b2b17c27e4402dad048cacf610501b56
#
_entry.id   b2b17c27e4402dad048cacf610501b56
#
_cell.length_a   1.000
_cell.length_b   1.000
_cell.length_c   1.000
_cell.angle_alpha   90.00
_cell.angle_beta   90.00
_cell.angle_gamma   90.00
#
_symmetry.space_group_name_H-M   'P 1'
#
loop_
_entity.id
_entity.type
_entity.pdbx_description
1 polymer ?
#
loop_
_entity_poly.entity_id
_entity_poly.type
_entity_poly.pdbx_seq_one_letter_code
_entity_poly.pdbx_strand_id
1 'polypeptide(L)'
;VGEVNNVRYPMAGMTSHQVKVGVYNPSTGKTIYLNAGDPTDRYFTNISWSPDEKSIYLIELNRDQNHAVLCQYDATTGKLLGKLLEETHTKYVEPQHPIVFLPWDSNKFIYQSQRDGYNHLYLCDLTSSLKGEWKSDAAGGKHIEYIPTKQLTEGKWLVGDILGFNAKRKEVIFQGVDGTG
;
A
#
# COMPACT_ATOMS: atom_id res chain seq x y z
N VAL A 1 41.09 -6.61 3.13
CA VAL A 1 40.52 -6.81 4.46
C VAL A 1 39.27 -5.93 4.51
N GLY A 2 38.10 -6.57 4.69
CA GLY A 2 36.84 -5.81 4.79
C GLY A 2 36.80 -4.99 6.09
N GLU A 3 36.34 -3.73 5.99
CA GLU A 3 36.11 -2.90 7.14
C GLU A 3 34.74 -3.20 7.76
N VAL A 4 34.67 -3.25 9.09
CA VAL A 4 33.43 -3.45 9.82
C VAL A 4 32.64 -2.12 9.81
N ASN A 5 31.49 -2.10 9.13
CA ASN A 5 30.58 -0.97 9.16
C ASN A 5 29.60 -1.12 10.34
N ASN A 6 29.79 -0.33 11.39
CA ASN A 6 28.93 -0.34 12.57
C ASN A 6 27.64 0.45 12.29
N VAL A 7 26.54 -0.24 12.05
CA VAL A 7 25.20 0.37 11.87
C VAL A 7 24.43 0.23 13.18
N ARG A 8 23.86 1.34 13.67
CA ARG A 8 22.92 1.31 14.80
C ARG A 8 21.57 0.81 14.30
N TYR A 9 21.21 -0.39 14.68
CA TYR A 9 19.93 -1.03 14.35
C TYR A 9 19.19 -1.39 15.64
N PRO A 10 17.89 -1.06 15.78
CA PRO A 10 17.11 -1.46 16.95
C PRO A 10 17.01 -2.98 17.04
N MET A 11 17.37 -3.53 18.19
CA MET A 11 17.17 -4.95 18.49
C MET A 11 15.72 -5.22 18.86
N ALA A 12 15.29 -6.50 18.82
CA ALA A 12 13.97 -6.89 19.28
C ALA A 12 13.69 -6.36 20.70
N GLY A 13 12.51 -5.78 20.91
CA GLY A 13 12.11 -5.14 22.18
C GLY A 13 12.63 -3.71 22.41
N MET A 14 13.50 -3.19 21.55
CA MET A 14 13.93 -1.79 21.63
C MET A 14 12.90 -0.85 20.95
N THR A 15 12.99 0.45 21.27
CA THR A 15 12.19 1.50 20.63
C THR A 15 12.43 1.51 19.13
N SER A 16 11.35 1.49 18.35
CA SER A 16 11.39 1.61 16.89
C SER A 16 11.77 3.04 16.47
N HIS A 17 12.29 3.19 15.25
CA HIS A 17 12.49 4.50 14.66
C HIS A 17 11.16 5.22 14.47
N GLN A 18 11.11 6.49 14.84
CA GLN A 18 9.97 7.36 14.56
C GLN A 18 10.27 8.12 13.26
N VAL A 19 9.57 7.75 12.19
CA VAL A 19 9.79 8.31 10.86
C VAL A 19 8.62 9.19 10.44
N LYS A 20 8.87 10.12 9.53
CA LYS A 20 7.85 10.97 8.88
C LYS A 20 8.04 10.89 7.38
N VAL A 21 6.95 10.91 6.63
CA VAL A 21 6.96 11.04 5.18
C VAL A 21 6.84 12.52 4.82
N GLY A 22 7.75 13.01 3.98
CA GLY A 22 7.76 14.39 3.53
C GLY A 22 7.77 14.50 2.01
N VAL A 23 7.11 15.55 1.50
CA VAL A 23 7.11 15.95 0.09
C VAL A 23 8.02 17.17 -0.05
N TYR A 24 9.13 17.03 -0.76
CA TYR A 24 10.09 18.11 -1.02
C TYR A 24 9.83 18.74 -2.38
N ASN A 25 9.72 20.05 -2.41
CA ASN A 25 9.61 20.81 -3.66
C ASN A 25 10.96 21.45 -4.00
N PRO A 26 11.67 20.97 -5.04
CA PRO A 26 13.01 21.47 -5.40
C PRO A 26 13.01 22.91 -5.89
N SER A 27 11.90 23.40 -6.45
CA SER A 27 11.80 24.78 -6.94
C SER A 27 11.70 25.81 -5.83
N THR A 28 11.12 25.44 -4.69
CA THR A 28 10.94 26.34 -3.53
C THR A 28 11.85 26.02 -2.35
N GLY A 29 12.50 24.86 -2.37
CA GLY A 29 13.30 24.34 -1.25
C GLY A 29 12.49 23.95 -0.01
N LYS A 30 11.16 23.86 -0.12
CA LYS A 30 10.26 23.57 1.02
C LYS A 30 9.92 22.09 1.09
N THR A 31 9.81 21.59 2.32
CA THR A 31 9.28 20.26 2.62
C THR A 31 7.95 20.38 3.35
N ILE A 32 6.97 19.62 2.94
CA ILE A 32 5.68 19.42 3.63
C ILE A 32 5.68 18.00 4.18
N TYR A 33 5.40 17.84 5.47
CA TYR A 33 5.27 16.53 6.09
C TYR A 33 3.81 16.10 6.14
N LEU A 34 3.56 14.80 5.88
CA LEU A 34 2.22 14.24 5.97
C LEU A 34 1.77 14.21 7.44
N ASN A 35 0.53 14.60 7.69
CA ASN A 35 -0.09 14.63 9.01
C ASN A 35 -0.61 13.24 9.39
N ALA A 36 0.28 12.27 9.43
CA ALA A 36 -0.06 10.87 9.71
C ALA A 36 -0.26 10.58 11.21
N GLY A 37 -0.16 11.58 12.08
CA GLY A 37 -0.30 11.43 13.52
C GLY A 37 0.96 10.93 14.21
N ASP A 38 0.82 10.23 15.34
CA ASP A 38 1.93 9.72 16.14
C ASP A 38 2.69 8.63 15.36
N PRO A 39 4.00 8.81 15.10
CA PRO A 39 4.82 7.83 14.37
C PRO A 39 5.29 6.66 15.25
N THR A 40 4.90 6.62 16.53
CA THR A 40 5.31 5.56 17.46
C THR A 40 4.70 4.24 17.06
N ASP A 41 5.53 3.19 17.04
CA ASP A 41 5.13 1.81 16.77
C ASP A 41 4.34 1.59 15.47
N ARG A 42 4.74 2.29 14.40
CA ARG A 42 4.19 2.09 13.07
C ARG A 42 5.18 2.37 11.96
N TYR A 43 4.89 1.84 10.80
CA TYR A 43 5.68 1.96 9.58
C TYR A 43 4.84 2.63 8.49
N PHE A 44 5.52 3.39 7.63
CA PHE A 44 4.97 3.99 6.41
C PHE A 44 5.68 3.36 5.23
N THR A 45 4.94 2.64 4.40
CA THR A 45 5.50 1.86 3.29
C THR A 45 4.67 2.01 2.02
N ASN A 46 5.18 1.50 0.91
CA ASN A 46 4.46 1.41 -0.38
C ASN A 46 3.90 2.77 -0.85
N ILE A 47 4.77 3.77 -0.87
CA ILE A 47 4.42 5.14 -1.22
C ILE A 47 4.22 5.26 -2.74
N SER A 48 3.11 5.88 -3.15
CA SER A 48 2.78 6.19 -4.54
C SER A 48 2.25 7.61 -4.69
N TRP A 49 2.50 8.21 -5.85
CA TRP A 49 1.86 9.45 -6.27
C TRP A 49 0.55 9.16 -7.01
N SER A 50 -0.44 10.07 -6.90
CA SER A 50 -1.52 10.13 -7.88
C SER A 50 -0.98 10.57 -9.25
N PRO A 51 -1.64 10.19 -10.36
CA PRO A 51 -1.22 10.61 -11.70
C PRO A 51 -1.22 12.13 -11.93
N ASP A 52 -2.04 12.87 -11.17
CA ASP A 52 -2.11 14.35 -11.20
C ASP A 52 -1.18 15.04 -10.20
N GLU A 53 -0.35 14.26 -9.50
CA GLU A 53 0.64 14.72 -8.50
C GLU A 53 0.04 15.50 -7.30
N LYS A 54 -1.27 15.39 -7.07
CA LYS A 54 -1.96 16.09 -5.97
C LYS A 54 -2.08 15.29 -4.69
N SER A 55 -1.96 13.97 -4.79
CA SER A 55 -2.11 13.07 -3.65
C SER A 55 -0.93 12.11 -3.51
N ILE A 56 -0.63 11.79 -2.26
CA ILE A 56 0.27 10.71 -1.86
C ILE A 56 -0.57 9.58 -1.29
N TYR A 57 -0.32 8.38 -1.75
CA TYR A 57 -0.87 7.13 -1.21
C TYR A 57 0.23 6.37 -0.52
N LEU A 58 -0.06 5.83 0.64
CA LEU A 58 0.86 4.97 1.37
C LEU A 58 0.11 3.99 2.27
N ILE A 59 0.79 2.94 2.65
CA ILE A 59 0.28 1.98 3.63
C ILE A 59 0.90 2.29 4.98
N GLU A 60 0.04 2.51 5.97
CA GLU A 60 0.38 2.56 7.38
C GLU A 60 0.27 1.15 7.95
N LEU A 61 1.36 0.63 8.48
CA LEU A 61 1.42 -0.70 9.07
C LEU A 61 1.77 -0.58 10.55
N ASN A 62 1.04 -1.24 11.44
CA ASN A 62 1.37 -1.26 12.85
C ASN A 62 2.65 -2.06 13.11
N ARG A 63 3.27 -1.89 14.29
CA ARG A 63 4.53 -2.54 14.65
C ARG A 63 4.41 -4.07 14.69
N ASP A 64 3.27 -4.60 15.11
CA ASP A 64 3.00 -6.05 15.11
C ASP A 64 2.84 -6.61 13.70
N GLN A 65 2.80 -5.74 12.69
CA GLN A 65 2.67 -6.07 11.25
C GLN A 65 1.45 -6.93 10.96
N ASN A 66 0.36 -6.68 11.65
CA ASN A 66 -0.89 -7.43 11.51
C ASN A 66 -2.11 -6.55 11.22
N HIS A 67 -1.90 -5.24 11.04
CA HIS A 67 -2.91 -4.28 10.62
C HIS A 67 -2.29 -3.27 9.64
N ALA A 68 -2.74 -3.30 8.40
CA ALA A 68 -2.35 -2.41 7.31
C ALA A 68 -3.51 -1.50 6.90
N VAL A 69 -3.24 -0.23 6.68
CA VAL A 69 -4.22 0.79 6.26
C VAL A 69 -3.69 1.53 5.05
N LEU A 70 -4.38 1.43 3.91
CA LEU A 70 -4.09 2.25 2.74
C LEU A 70 -4.72 3.64 2.93
N CYS A 71 -3.88 4.66 2.98
CA CYS A 71 -4.26 6.05 3.22
C CYS A 71 -3.98 6.93 2.00
N GLN A 72 -4.81 7.96 1.80
CA GLN A 72 -4.61 9.03 0.84
C GLN A 72 -4.34 10.35 1.56
N TYR A 73 -3.29 11.07 1.16
CA TYR A 73 -2.90 12.37 1.69
C TYR A 73 -2.83 13.42 0.60
N ASP A 74 -3.18 14.65 0.94
CA ASP A 74 -2.95 15.82 0.07
C ASP A 74 -1.45 16.15 0.02
N ALA A 75 -0.87 16.17 -1.18
CA ALA A 75 0.56 16.37 -1.38
C ALA A 75 1.04 17.80 -1.10
N THR A 76 0.11 18.78 -1.09
CA THR A 76 0.41 20.19 -0.88
C THR A 76 0.32 20.60 0.60
N THR A 77 -0.63 20.01 1.32
CA THR A 77 -0.90 20.37 2.73
C THR A 77 -0.47 19.31 3.72
N GLY A 78 -0.22 18.08 3.26
CA GLY A 78 0.05 16.91 4.10
C GLY A 78 -1.20 16.36 4.80
N LYS A 79 -2.39 16.90 4.56
CA LYS A 79 -3.62 16.50 5.25
C LYS A 79 -4.07 15.11 4.82
N LEU A 80 -4.48 14.28 5.77
CA LEU A 80 -5.15 13.01 5.48
C LEU A 80 -6.50 13.29 4.80
N LEU A 81 -6.68 12.77 3.58
CA LEU A 81 -7.93 12.87 2.81
C LEU A 81 -8.87 11.71 3.14
N GLY A 82 -8.35 10.54 3.39
CA GLY A 82 -9.15 9.38 3.78
C GLY A 82 -8.37 8.09 3.87
N LYS A 83 -8.99 7.11 4.51
CA LYS A 83 -8.63 5.70 4.45
C LYS A 83 -9.38 5.07 3.29
N LEU A 84 -8.72 4.19 2.55
CA LEU A 84 -9.30 3.54 1.37
C LEU A 84 -9.57 2.06 1.60
N LEU A 85 -8.65 1.38 2.28
CA LEU A 85 -8.71 -0.05 2.60
C LEU A 85 -8.03 -0.29 3.96
N GLU A 86 -8.51 -1.27 4.70
CA GLU A 86 -7.81 -1.82 5.86
C GLU A 86 -7.78 -3.34 5.79
N GLU A 87 -6.67 -3.94 6.22
CA GLU A 87 -6.51 -5.39 6.31
C GLU A 87 -5.92 -5.75 7.66
N THR A 88 -6.46 -6.79 8.29
CA THR A 88 -5.97 -7.33 9.56
C THR A 88 -5.84 -8.84 9.47
N HIS A 89 -4.86 -9.39 10.20
CA HIS A 89 -4.71 -10.83 10.32
C HIS A 89 -4.18 -11.18 11.70
N THR A 90 -4.51 -12.36 12.23
CA THR A 90 -4.04 -12.82 13.55
C THR A 90 -2.55 -13.14 13.58
N LYS A 91 -1.93 -13.36 12.41
CA LYS A 91 -0.50 -13.62 12.27
C LYS A 91 0.22 -12.37 11.76
N TYR A 92 0.06 -12.05 10.46
CA TYR A 92 0.69 -10.88 9.83
C TYR A 92 -0.07 -10.45 8.57
N VAL A 93 0.10 -9.20 8.19
CA VAL A 93 -0.26 -8.64 6.88
C VAL A 93 1.02 -8.09 6.27
N GLU A 94 1.34 -8.49 5.06
CA GLU A 94 2.59 -8.14 4.38
C GLU A 94 2.32 -7.39 3.06
N PRO A 95 2.16 -6.06 3.10
CA PRO A 95 2.00 -5.26 1.90
C PRO A 95 3.34 -5.16 1.16
N GLN A 96 3.48 -5.88 0.04
CA GLN A 96 4.75 -5.99 -0.70
C GLN A 96 4.91 -4.93 -1.78
N HIS A 97 3.82 -4.42 -2.34
CA HIS A 97 3.85 -3.54 -3.51
C HIS A 97 3.04 -2.25 -3.29
N PRO A 98 3.54 -1.11 -3.80
CA PRO A 98 2.75 0.11 -3.85
C PRO A 98 1.56 -0.06 -4.81
N ILE A 99 0.54 0.78 -4.66
CA ILE A 99 -0.57 0.83 -5.63
C ILE A 99 -0.06 1.33 -6.97
N VAL A 100 -0.67 0.86 -8.07
CA VAL A 100 -0.31 1.24 -9.43
C VAL A 100 -1.55 1.74 -10.17
N PHE A 101 -1.56 3.02 -10.54
CA PHE A 101 -2.67 3.62 -11.27
C PHE A 101 -2.77 3.10 -12.70
N LEU A 102 -4.01 2.99 -13.21
CA LEU A 102 -4.25 2.62 -14.60
C LEU A 102 -3.91 3.80 -15.52
N PRO A 103 -3.11 3.62 -16.58
CA PRO A 103 -2.73 4.72 -17.47
C PRO A 103 -3.88 5.28 -18.32
N TRP A 104 -5.03 4.61 -18.35
CA TRP A 104 -6.24 5.04 -19.07
C TRP A 104 -7.38 5.52 -18.15
N ASP A 105 -7.20 5.46 -16.82
CA ASP A 105 -8.20 5.90 -15.86
C ASP A 105 -7.51 6.28 -14.53
N SER A 106 -7.27 7.57 -14.35
CA SER A 106 -6.59 8.11 -13.17
C SER A 106 -7.37 7.98 -11.85
N ASN A 107 -8.64 7.57 -11.91
CA ASN A 107 -9.44 7.29 -10.73
C ASN A 107 -9.37 5.81 -10.30
N LYS A 108 -8.63 4.98 -11.04
CA LYS A 108 -8.51 3.56 -10.73
C LYS A 108 -7.07 3.13 -10.58
N PHE A 109 -6.86 2.24 -9.63
CA PHE A 109 -5.54 1.66 -9.38
C PHE A 109 -5.64 0.17 -9.07
N ILE A 110 -4.52 -0.51 -9.23
CA ILE A 110 -4.33 -1.90 -8.80
C ILE A 110 -3.72 -1.89 -7.40
N TYR A 111 -4.35 -2.62 -6.50
CA TYR A 111 -3.86 -2.99 -5.18
C TYR A 111 -3.54 -4.48 -5.17
N GLN A 112 -2.46 -4.88 -4.51
CA GLN A 112 -2.11 -6.29 -4.32
C GLN A 112 -2.39 -6.69 -2.88
N SER A 113 -3.06 -7.84 -2.70
CA SER A 113 -3.43 -8.35 -1.39
C SER A 113 -3.37 -9.87 -1.34
N GLN A 114 -3.05 -10.39 -0.15
CA GLN A 114 -3.02 -11.83 0.14
C GLN A 114 -4.30 -12.31 0.86
N ARG A 115 -5.36 -11.51 0.87
CA ARG A 115 -6.60 -11.77 1.63
C ARG A 115 -7.34 -13.06 1.24
N ASP A 116 -7.11 -13.58 0.05
CA ASP A 116 -7.70 -14.87 -0.38
C ASP A 116 -6.76 -16.09 -0.16
N GLY A 117 -5.59 -15.87 0.45
CA GLY A 117 -4.58 -16.88 0.74
C GLY A 117 -3.37 -16.84 -0.18
N TYR A 118 -3.46 -16.13 -1.31
CA TYR A 118 -2.39 -15.91 -2.28
C TYR A 118 -2.36 -14.43 -2.67
N ASN A 119 -1.20 -13.93 -3.12
CA ASN A 119 -1.09 -12.55 -3.58
C ASN A 119 -1.80 -12.37 -4.93
N HIS A 120 -2.85 -11.55 -4.95
CA HIS A 120 -3.66 -11.31 -6.14
C HIS A 120 -3.89 -9.82 -6.40
N LEU A 121 -4.35 -9.51 -7.62
CA LEU A 121 -4.67 -8.16 -8.07
C LEU A 121 -6.11 -7.79 -7.74
N TYR A 122 -6.29 -6.60 -7.20
CA TYR A 122 -7.58 -6.00 -6.90
C TYR A 122 -7.69 -4.63 -7.56
N LEU A 123 -8.73 -4.41 -8.35
CA LEU A 123 -9.04 -3.11 -8.96
C LEU A 123 -9.83 -2.27 -7.97
N CYS A 124 -9.29 -1.12 -7.63
CA CYS A 124 -9.89 -0.14 -6.71
C CYS A 124 -10.36 1.09 -7.49
N ASP A 125 -11.51 1.65 -7.12
CA ASP A 125 -12.17 2.77 -7.81
C ASP A 125 -12.41 3.94 -6.85
N LEU A 126 -11.78 5.09 -7.13
CA LEU A 126 -11.87 6.33 -6.33
C LEU A 126 -13.11 7.19 -6.65
N THR A 127 -13.93 6.81 -7.63
CA THR A 127 -15.08 7.63 -8.07
C THR A 127 -16.23 7.66 -7.08
N SER A 128 -16.25 6.73 -6.15
CA SER A 128 -17.26 6.68 -5.08
C SER A 128 -16.67 6.16 -3.77
N SER A 129 -17.35 6.46 -2.67
CA SER A 129 -17.00 5.98 -1.34
C SER A 129 -18.05 5.01 -0.81
N LEU A 130 -17.60 4.06 0.01
CA LEU A 130 -18.43 3.11 0.73
C LEU A 130 -18.44 3.43 2.22
N LYS A 131 -19.50 3.04 2.92
CA LYS A 131 -19.54 3.15 4.40
C LYS A 131 -18.50 2.25 5.07
N GLY A 132 -18.14 1.16 4.41
CA GLY A 132 -17.21 0.16 4.90
C GLY A 132 -17.82 -0.77 5.95
N GLU A 133 -17.55 -2.05 5.79
CA GLU A 133 -17.90 -3.10 6.74
C GLU A 133 -16.79 -4.14 6.77
N TRP A 134 -16.47 -4.68 7.96
CA TRP A 134 -15.47 -5.73 8.10
C TRP A 134 -15.98 -7.04 7.50
N LYS A 135 -15.22 -7.60 6.57
CA LYS A 135 -15.46 -8.90 5.93
C LYS A 135 -14.37 -9.89 6.36
N SER A 136 -14.74 -11.15 6.50
CA SER A 136 -13.77 -12.23 6.77
C SER A 136 -13.09 -12.67 5.47
N ASP A 137 -11.80 -12.96 5.56
CA ASP A 137 -10.95 -13.37 4.45
C ASP A 137 -10.75 -14.88 4.40
N ALA A 138 -10.52 -15.42 3.22
CA ALA A 138 -10.19 -16.84 3.05
C ALA A 138 -8.86 -17.21 3.73
N ALA A 139 -7.92 -16.26 3.84
CA ALA A 139 -6.66 -16.42 4.55
C ALA A 139 -6.79 -16.45 6.09
N GLY A 140 -7.99 -16.20 6.64
CA GLY A 140 -8.23 -16.15 8.08
C GLY A 140 -8.05 -14.78 8.71
N GLY A 141 -7.88 -13.74 7.90
CA GLY A 141 -7.89 -12.34 8.31
C GLY A 141 -9.25 -11.68 8.15
N LYS A 142 -9.24 -10.35 8.14
CA LYS A 142 -10.40 -9.49 7.84
C LYS A 142 -9.95 -8.27 7.06
N HIS A 143 -10.84 -7.76 6.21
CA HIS A 143 -10.63 -6.48 5.52
C HIS A 143 -11.87 -5.59 5.58
N ILE A 144 -11.67 -4.30 5.34
CA ILE A 144 -12.72 -3.31 5.16
C ILE A 144 -12.37 -2.43 3.94
N GLU A 145 -13.37 -2.16 3.12
CA GLU A 145 -13.25 -1.35 1.90
C GLU A 145 -14.08 -0.08 2.05
N TYR A 146 -13.43 1.06 1.93
CA TYR A 146 -14.08 2.39 1.89
C TYR A 146 -14.29 2.90 0.47
N ILE A 147 -13.79 2.16 -0.53
CA ILE A 147 -13.98 2.39 -1.97
C ILE A 147 -14.34 1.06 -2.65
N PRO A 148 -15.05 1.10 -3.79
CA PRO A 148 -15.33 -0.11 -4.57
C PRO A 148 -14.06 -0.84 -4.96
N THR A 149 -14.01 -2.14 -4.67
CA THR A 149 -12.87 -3.01 -4.94
C THR A 149 -13.34 -4.31 -5.59
N LYS A 150 -12.68 -4.71 -6.67
CA LYS A 150 -12.97 -5.94 -7.43
C LYS A 150 -11.71 -6.77 -7.57
N GLN A 151 -11.75 -8.04 -7.17
CA GLN A 151 -10.68 -9.00 -7.42
C GLN A 151 -10.58 -9.29 -8.93
N LEU A 152 -9.35 -9.24 -9.47
CA LEU A 152 -9.06 -9.46 -10.89
C LEU A 152 -8.45 -10.83 -11.18
N THR A 153 -7.67 -11.34 -10.25
CA THR A 153 -6.99 -12.64 -10.37
C THR A 153 -7.31 -13.50 -9.16
N GLU A 154 -7.37 -14.82 -9.35
CA GLU A 154 -7.70 -15.79 -8.32
C GLU A 154 -6.98 -17.12 -8.57
N GLY A 155 -6.91 -17.98 -7.57
CA GLY A 155 -6.35 -19.33 -7.69
C GLY A 155 -5.19 -19.62 -6.76
N LYS A 156 -4.65 -20.84 -6.81
CA LYS A 156 -3.55 -21.30 -5.95
C LYS A 156 -2.17 -20.98 -6.56
N TRP A 157 -1.94 -19.71 -6.86
CA TRP A 157 -0.72 -19.17 -7.42
C TRP A 157 -0.55 -17.71 -6.99
N LEU A 158 0.63 -17.14 -7.15
CA LEU A 158 0.94 -15.78 -6.71
C LEU A 158 1.11 -14.83 -7.91
N VAL A 159 0.63 -13.62 -7.76
CA VAL A 159 1.07 -12.49 -8.59
C VAL A 159 2.35 -11.93 -7.99
N GLY A 160 3.39 -11.78 -8.81
CA GLY A 160 4.60 -11.03 -8.49
C GLY A 160 4.47 -9.55 -8.89
N ASP A 161 5.45 -9.07 -9.68
CA ASP A 161 5.48 -7.68 -10.13
C ASP A 161 4.46 -7.40 -11.25
N ILE A 162 3.90 -6.19 -11.23
CA ILE A 162 3.22 -5.62 -12.39
C ILE A 162 4.30 -5.10 -13.34
N LEU A 163 4.41 -5.72 -14.53
CA LEU A 163 5.44 -5.44 -15.52
C LEU A 163 5.08 -4.26 -16.44
N GLY A 164 3.79 -3.92 -16.53
CA GLY A 164 3.33 -2.83 -17.38
C GLY A 164 1.87 -2.94 -17.81
N PHE A 165 1.50 -2.08 -18.76
CA PHE A 165 0.13 -1.97 -19.25
C PHE A 165 0.10 -1.88 -20.77
N ASN A 166 -0.94 -2.46 -21.39
CA ASN A 166 -1.36 -2.16 -22.73
C ASN A 166 -2.56 -1.21 -22.70
N ALA A 167 -2.32 0.09 -22.83
CA ALA A 167 -3.36 1.11 -22.70
C ALA A 167 -4.46 1.01 -23.78
N LYS A 168 -4.10 0.58 -25.02
CA LYS A 168 -5.08 0.41 -26.11
C LYS A 168 -6.06 -0.71 -25.86
N ARG A 169 -5.59 -1.81 -25.27
CA ARG A 169 -6.41 -3.00 -24.98
C ARG A 169 -6.93 -3.01 -23.53
N LYS A 170 -6.48 -2.04 -22.71
CA LYS A 170 -6.80 -1.95 -21.28
C LYS A 170 -6.41 -3.21 -20.51
N GLU A 171 -5.19 -3.69 -20.76
CA GLU A 171 -4.64 -4.90 -20.16
C GLU A 171 -3.53 -4.57 -19.17
N VAL A 172 -3.42 -5.36 -18.12
CA VAL A 172 -2.32 -5.37 -17.15
C VAL A 172 -1.42 -6.57 -17.47
N ILE A 173 -0.12 -6.33 -17.53
CA ILE A 173 0.90 -7.37 -17.72
C ILE A 173 1.60 -7.56 -16.37
N PHE A 174 1.61 -8.76 -15.86
CA PHE A 174 2.18 -9.09 -14.56
C PHE A 174 2.90 -10.44 -14.59
N GLN A 175 3.75 -10.68 -13.61
CA GLN A 175 4.42 -11.94 -13.38
C GLN A 175 3.53 -12.86 -12.54
N GLY A 176 3.25 -14.05 -13.04
CA GLY A 176 2.60 -15.13 -12.27
C GLY A 176 3.66 -16.12 -11.77
N VAL A 177 3.53 -16.56 -10.53
CA VAL A 177 4.38 -17.59 -9.94
C VAL A 177 3.50 -18.77 -9.55
N ASP A 178 3.70 -19.90 -10.20
CA ASP A 178 3.03 -21.15 -9.82
C ASP A 178 3.65 -21.69 -8.53
N GLY A 179 2.80 -22.04 -7.55
CA GLY A 179 3.24 -22.53 -6.25
C GLY A 179 3.84 -23.94 -6.25
N THR A 180 4.14 -24.49 -7.42
CA THR A 180 4.75 -25.83 -7.62
C THR A 180 6.25 -25.77 -7.93
N GLY A 181 6.91 -24.62 -7.76
CA GLY A 181 8.35 -24.43 -7.95
C GLY A 181 9.17 -24.83 -6.75
#